data_0c8c4c6c15c35679ecb57e5bd3aebd65
#
_entry.id   0c8c4c6c15c35679ecb57e5bd3aebd65
#
_cell.length_a   1.000
_cell.length_b   1.000
_cell.length_c   1.000
_cell.angle_alpha   90.00
_cell.angle_beta   90.00
_cell.angle_gamma   90.00
#
_symmetry.space_group_name_H-M   'P 1'
#
loop_
_entity.id
_entity.type
_entity.pdbx_description
1 polymer ?
#
loop_
_entity_poly.entity_id
_entity_poly.type
_entity_poly.pdbx_seq_one_letter_code
_entity_poly.pdbx_strand_id
1 'polypeptide(L)'
;PPTTTDALLNAAKALHDPKRGQHGIAWNAARGTALGHTFLMALADFGQPILDLPPIAGGFDTRHLSERRYRFTIDTDAGLRAAEFLLELLKYSPPEILSMSWYERIRPYAAGRIAMTYGYTLLAPYFELDKNSPAQGNTGYLPHPAGSGANPVAPVGGYIMGLPANLPVDRVPAAVEALIVFTSPAAQKLYVQNGSRTNPRYSVGSDPDVRRISPIFEAVDAMSWRDELQFWPRPPVPEIGEIIQICGEEFHNMLRGIIPPQEALRRAQQRADAVIKKTQFT
;
A
#
# COMPACT_ATOMS: atom_id res chain seq x y z
N PRO A 1 18.63 -5.13 -7.00
CA PRO A 1 17.29 -4.57 -6.76
C PRO A 1 17.32 -3.68 -5.50
N PRO A 2 16.60 -2.55 -5.49
CA PRO A 2 16.56 -1.62 -4.36
C PRO A 2 15.63 -2.15 -3.26
N THR A 3 16.14 -3.01 -2.40
CA THR A 3 15.40 -3.65 -1.29
C THR A 3 15.55 -2.92 0.04
N THR A 4 16.35 -1.86 0.09
CA THR A 4 16.45 -0.97 1.25
C THR A 4 16.06 0.46 0.89
N THR A 5 15.66 1.26 1.86
CA THR A 5 15.31 2.68 1.66
C THR A 5 16.46 3.46 1.03
N ASP A 6 17.70 3.23 1.47
CA ASP A 6 18.89 3.87 0.90
C ASP A 6 19.14 3.43 -0.54
N ALA A 7 19.01 2.14 -0.84
CA ALA A 7 19.15 1.62 -2.20
C ALA A 7 18.07 2.19 -3.13
N LEU A 8 16.83 2.34 -2.64
CA LEU A 8 15.74 2.95 -3.40
C LEU A 8 16.01 4.43 -3.70
N LEU A 9 16.46 5.20 -2.71
CA LEU A 9 16.81 6.61 -2.89
C LEU A 9 17.98 6.78 -3.87
N ASN A 10 19.00 5.94 -3.78
CA ASN A 10 20.13 5.95 -4.70
C ASN A 10 19.70 5.61 -6.13
N ALA A 11 18.82 4.62 -6.29
CA ALA A 11 18.27 4.27 -7.60
C ALA A 11 17.38 5.40 -8.16
N ALA A 12 16.51 5.97 -7.31
CA ALA A 12 15.66 7.10 -7.69
C ALA A 12 16.49 8.29 -8.16
N LYS A 13 17.56 8.62 -7.44
CA LYS A 13 18.51 9.68 -7.81
C LYS A 13 19.21 9.38 -9.13
N ALA A 14 19.72 8.17 -9.31
CA ALA A 14 20.48 7.79 -10.50
C ALA A 14 19.62 7.78 -11.77
N LEU A 15 18.32 7.49 -11.63
CA LEU A 15 17.37 7.39 -12.74
C LEU A 15 16.54 8.68 -12.95
N HIS A 16 16.81 9.73 -12.17
CA HIS A 16 16.10 11.00 -12.27
C HIS A 16 16.83 11.95 -13.23
N ASP A 17 16.24 12.16 -14.41
CA ASP A 17 16.71 13.12 -15.41
C ASP A 17 15.55 13.99 -15.92
N PRO A 18 15.18 15.04 -15.18
CA PRO A 18 14.06 15.90 -15.54
C PRO A 18 14.26 16.66 -16.85
N LYS A 19 15.53 16.84 -17.30
CA LYS A 19 15.83 17.46 -18.60
C LYS A 19 15.36 16.57 -19.76
N ARG A 20 15.34 15.27 -19.56
CA ARG A 20 14.82 14.28 -20.51
C ARG A 20 13.36 13.90 -20.25
N GLY A 21 12.71 14.56 -19.29
CA GLY A 21 11.33 14.25 -18.87
C GLY A 21 11.19 12.92 -18.11
N GLN A 22 12.29 12.40 -17.54
CA GLN A 22 12.30 11.17 -16.78
C GLN A 22 12.48 11.45 -15.29
N HIS A 23 11.62 10.86 -14.46
CA HIS A 23 11.68 10.98 -13.01
C HIS A 23 12.00 9.64 -12.36
N GLY A 24 12.69 9.70 -11.22
CA GLY A 24 13.17 8.50 -10.52
C GLY A 24 12.04 7.64 -9.95
N ILE A 25 11.03 8.27 -9.34
CA ILE A 25 9.96 7.53 -8.66
C ILE A 25 8.64 8.30 -8.61
N ALA A 26 7.52 7.57 -8.64
CA ALA A 26 6.19 8.10 -8.34
C ALA A 26 5.48 7.27 -7.26
N TRP A 27 4.65 7.95 -6.48
CA TRP A 27 3.94 7.39 -5.33
C TRP A 27 2.66 8.20 -5.04
N ASN A 28 1.81 7.77 -4.11
CA ASN A 28 0.61 8.53 -3.75
C ASN A 28 0.99 9.68 -2.82
N ALA A 29 0.96 10.92 -3.32
CA ALA A 29 1.27 12.10 -2.52
C ALA A 29 0.14 13.12 -2.47
N ALA A 30 -1.00 12.86 -3.11
CA ALA A 30 -2.18 13.72 -3.03
C ALA A 30 -2.70 13.78 -1.58
N ARG A 31 -3.12 14.99 -1.18
CA ARG A 31 -3.64 15.28 0.16
C ARG A 31 -4.79 14.33 0.55
N GLY A 32 -4.77 13.88 1.78
CA GLY A 32 -5.80 13.00 2.34
C GLY A 32 -5.43 11.52 2.26
N THR A 33 -6.40 10.64 2.04
CA THR A 33 -6.21 9.19 2.20
C THR A 33 -5.11 8.60 1.33
N ALA A 34 -4.84 9.14 0.16
CA ALA A 34 -3.80 8.66 -0.73
C ALA A 34 -2.40 8.79 -0.08
N LEU A 35 -2.04 9.99 0.37
CA LEU A 35 -0.78 10.22 1.08
C LEU A 35 -0.75 9.54 2.45
N GLY A 36 -1.89 9.53 3.16
CA GLY A 36 -1.99 8.84 4.44
C GLY A 36 -1.64 7.35 4.34
N HIS A 37 -2.09 6.65 3.30
CA HIS A 37 -1.66 5.27 3.04
C HIS A 37 -0.17 5.17 2.74
N THR A 38 0.39 6.09 1.97
CA THR A 38 1.84 6.11 1.71
C THR A 38 2.62 6.27 3.01
N PHE A 39 2.17 7.12 3.93
CA PHE A 39 2.83 7.26 5.24
C PHE A 39 2.75 5.98 6.06
N LEU A 40 1.60 5.29 6.10
CA LEU A 40 1.48 3.99 6.77
C LEU A 40 2.47 2.96 6.21
N MET A 41 2.64 2.94 4.90
CA MET A 41 3.59 2.03 4.25
C MET A 41 5.04 2.44 4.57
N ALA A 42 5.35 3.74 4.52
CA ALA A 42 6.67 4.24 4.90
C ALA A 42 6.99 3.95 6.38
N LEU A 43 6.01 4.04 7.28
CA LEU A 43 6.19 3.66 8.68
C LEU A 43 6.51 2.16 8.82
N ALA A 44 5.83 1.32 8.02
CA ALA A 44 6.09 -0.12 7.95
C ALA A 44 7.49 -0.44 7.38
N ASP A 45 8.00 0.36 6.44
CA ASP A 45 9.36 0.24 5.90
C ASP A 45 10.42 0.36 7.02
N PHE A 46 10.10 1.11 8.09
CA PHE A 46 10.93 1.22 9.30
C PHE A 46 10.52 0.26 10.43
N GLY A 47 9.74 -0.77 10.12
CA GLY A 47 9.40 -1.87 11.02
C GLY A 47 8.38 -1.54 12.10
N GLN A 48 7.66 -0.40 11.99
CA GLN A 48 6.71 0.01 13.00
C GLN A 48 5.26 -0.03 12.47
N PRO A 49 4.32 -0.71 13.16
CA PRO A 49 2.90 -0.56 12.90
C PRO A 49 2.40 0.81 13.37
N ILE A 50 1.35 1.32 12.73
CA ILE A 50 0.71 2.57 13.14
C ILE A 50 -0.10 2.44 14.44
N LEU A 51 -0.30 1.23 14.93
CA LEU A 51 -1.13 0.92 16.09
C LEU A 51 -0.35 0.02 17.04
N ASP A 52 -0.44 0.28 18.34
CA ASP A 52 0.25 -0.46 19.41
C ASP A 52 -0.45 -1.76 19.85
N LEU A 53 -1.20 -2.39 18.96
CA LEU A 53 -1.73 -3.72 19.19
C LEU A 53 -0.62 -4.78 19.11
N PRO A 54 -0.67 -5.83 19.97
CA PRO A 54 0.29 -6.93 19.88
C PRO A 54 0.26 -7.58 18.50
N PRO A 55 1.41 -7.65 17.79
CA PRO A 55 1.47 -8.37 16.53
C PRO A 55 1.38 -9.87 16.77
N ILE A 56 0.66 -10.56 15.88
CA ILE A 56 0.62 -12.02 15.77
C ILE A 56 0.91 -12.43 14.33
N ALA A 57 1.16 -13.70 14.09
CA ALA A 57 1.35 -14.21 12.74
C ALA A 57 0.15 -13.81 11.86
N GLY A 58 0.41 -13.05 10.79
CA GLY A 58 -0.59 -12.60 9.83
C GLY A 58 -1.42 -11.37 10.24
N GLY A 59 -1.10 -10.68 11.36
CA GLY A 59 -1.85 -9.47 11.73
C GLY A 59 -1.65 -8.99 13.15
N PHE A 60 -2.76 -8.65 13.81
CA PHE A 60 -2.80 -8.18 15.21
C PHE A 60 -3.68 -9.07 16.08
N ASP A 61 -3.38 -9.09 17.37
CA ASP A 61 -4.27 -9.67 18.36
C ASP A 61 -5.52 -8.79 18.51
N THR A 62 -6.64 -9.29 18.01
CA THR A 62 -7.92 -8.57 18.00
C THR A 62 -8.83 -8.89 19.18
N ARG A 63 -8.41 -9.77 20.11
CA ARG A 63 -9.25 -10.24 21.24
C ARG A 63 -9.77 -9.11 22.13
N HIS A 64 -9.03 -8.03 22.26
CA HIS A 64 -9.36 -6.88 23.08
C HIS A 64 -9.70 -5.61 22.30
N LEU A 65 -9.95 -5.73 20.99
CA LEU A 65 -10.33 -4.57 20.16
C LEU A 65 -11.61 -3.88 20.65
N SER A 66 -12.58 -4.64 21.14
CA SER A 66 -13.83 -4.09 21.70
C SER A 66 -13.62 -3.22 22.93
N GLU A 67 -12.52 -3.43 23.66
CA GLU A 67 -12.15 -2.64 24.84
C GLU A 67 -11.54 -1.31 24.47
N ARG A 68 -11.22 -1.09 23.17
CA ARG A 68 -10.58 0.11 22.62
C ARG A 68 -9.32 0.54 23.39
N ARG A 69 -8.56 -0.43 23.89
CA ARG A 69 -7.30 -0.23 24.63
C ARG A 69 -6.12 -0.27 23.69
N TYR A 70 -6.14 0.57 22.66
CA TYR A 70 -5.04 0.75 21.73
C TYR A 70 -4.75 2.23 21.50
N ARG A 71 -3.56 2.51 21.04
CA ARG A 71 -3.07 3.85 20.74
C ARG A 71 -2.44 3.86 19.36
N PHE A 72 -2.63 4.96 18.63
CA PHE A 72 -1.88 5.21 17.42
C PHE A 72 -0.46 5.70 17.77
N THR A 73 0.53 5.24 17.00
CA THR A 73 1.97 5.45 17.24
C THR A 73 2.58 6.19 16.05
N ILE A 74 2.21 7.47 15.88
CA ILE A 74 2.61 8.30 14.74
C ILE A 74 3.86 9.12 15.10
N ASP A 75 3.85 9.80 16.24
CA ASP A 75 4.95 10.65 16.71
C ASP A 75 6.00 9.81 17.43
N THR A 76 6.90 9.22 16.64
CA THR A 76 7.95 8.28 17.06
C THR A 76 9.20 8.47 16.21
N ASP A 77 10.32 7.88 16.61
CA ASP A 77 11.56 7.88 15.81
C ASP A 77 11.38 7.20 14.46
N ALA A 78 10.59 6.12 14.38
CA ALA A 78 10.27 5.48 13.11
C ALA A 78 9.38 6.38 12.25
N GLY A 79 8.41 7.08 12.86
CA GLY A 79 7.60 8.09 12.20
C GLY A 79 8.43 9.22 11.61
N LEU A 80 9.42 9.70 12.35
CA LEU A 80 10.33 10.74 11.87
C LEU A 80 11.16 10.25 10.68
N ARG A 81 11.74 9.05 10.76
CA ARG A 81 12.48 8.46 9.63
C ARG A 81 11.60 8.26 8.40
N ALA A 82 10.35 7.83 8.59
CA ALA A 82 9.38 7.69 7.50
C ALA A 82 9.07 9.05 6.84
N ALA A 83 8.85 10.10 7.64
CA ALA A 83 8.60 11.45 7.16
C ALA A 83 9.79 12.02 6.37
N GLU A 84 11.01 11.86 6.88
CA GLU A 84 12.25 12.28 6.23
C GLU A 84 12.49 11.50 4.93
N PHE A 85 12.21 10.20 4.92
CA PHE A 85 12.29 9.38 3.71
C PHE A 85 11.34 9.87 2.61
N LEU A 86 10.10 10.25 2.95
CA LEU A 86 9.17 10.83 1.98
C LEU A 86 9.63 12.19 1.44
N LEU A 87 10.28 13.02 2.26
CA LEU A 87 10.89 14.27 1.80
C LEU A 87 12.07 14.02 0.84
N GLU A 88 12.87 12.98 1.07
CA GLU A 88 13.92 12.60 0.15
C GLU A 88 13.36 12.07 -1.19
N LEU A 89 12.32 11.22 -1.15
CA LEU A 89 11.65 10.73 -2.37
C LEU A 89 11.06 11.86 -3.21
N LEU A 90 10.55 12.91 -2.56
CA LEU A 90 9.98 14.07 -3.24
C LEU A 90 10.98 14.71 -4.22
N LYS A 91 12.27 14.72 -3.89
CA LYS A 91 13.33 15.33 -4.73
C LYS A 91 13.48 14.65 -6.10
N TYR A 92 13.12 13.37 -6.20
CA TYR A 92 13.27 12.55 -7.42
C TYR A 92 11.92 12.21 -8.07
N SER A 93 10.87 12.85 -7.60
CA SER A 93 9.49 12.67 -8.08
C SER A 93 9.13 13.71 -9.16
N PRO A 94 8.10 13.47 -9.97
CA PRO A 94 7.61 14.47 -10.92
C PRO A 94 7.04 15.70 -10.21
N PRO A 95 7.06 16.90 -10.83
CA PRO A 95 6.58 18.14 -10.21
C PRO A 95 5.14 18.08 -9.71
N GLU A 96 4.29 17.33 -10.40
CA GLU A 96 2.88 17.14 -10.07
C GLU A 96 2.61 16.08 -8.99
N ILE A 97 3.64 15.50 -8.37
CA ILE A 97 3.50 14.37 -7.42
C ILE A 97 2.51 14.66 -6.29
N LEU A 98 2.45 15.91 -5.78
CA LEU A 98 1.56 16.27 -4.69
C LEU A 98 0.06 16.29 -5.07
N SER A 99 -0.25 16.10 -6.34
CA SER A 99 -1.61 15.89 -6.85
C SER A 99 -1.89 14.44 -7.27
N MET A 100 -0.88 13.56 -7.27
CA MET A 100 -1.03 12.18 -7.67
C MET A 100 -1.67 11.34 -6.57
N SER A 101 -2.84 10.79 -6.88
CA SER A 101 -3.58 9.87 -6.03
C SER A 101 -3.38 8.41 -6.49
N TRP A 102 -4.44 7.58 -6.38
CA TRP A 102 -4.37 6.12 -6.52
C TRP A 102 -3.96 5.65 -7.93
N TYR A 103 -4.39 6.33 -8.99
CA TYR A 103 -4.24 5.89 -10.38
C TYR A 103 -3.33 6.79 -11.22
N GLU A 104 -3.15 8.05 -10.84
CA GLU A 104 -2.48 9.05 -11.67
C GLU A 104 -1.01 8.70 -11.92
N ARG A 105 -0.31 8.12 -10.94
CA ARG A 105 1.10 7.75 -11.04
C ARG A 105 1.40 6.64 -12.05
N ILE A 106 0.40 5.79 -12.35
CA ILE A 106 0.65 4.63 -13.21
C ILE A 106 0.74 4.98 -14.68
N ARG A 107 0.04 6.01 -15.13
CA ARG A 107 0.08 6.45 -16.53
C ARG A 107 1.48 6.93 -16.94
N PRO A 108 2.15 7.84 -16.20
CA PRO A 108 3.51 8.25 -16.55
C PRO A 108 4.52 7.09 -16.41
N TYR A 109 4.30 6.13 -15.52
CA TYR A 109 5.10 4.90 -15.43
C TYR A 109 4.91 4.05 -16.71
N ALA A 110 3.67 3.76 -17.10
CA ALA A 110 3.37 3.03 -18.32
C ALA A 110 3.92 3.71 -19.59
N ALA A 111 4.02 5.04 -19.59
CA ALA A 111 4.62 5.81 -20.66
C ALA A 111 6.15 5.89 -20.60
N GLY A 112 6.83 5.24 -19.65
CA GLY A 112 8.29 5.23 -19.50
C GLY A 112 8.89 6.53 -18.97
N ARG A 113 8.07 7.45 -18.45
CA ARG A 113 8.52 8.73 -17.88
C ARG A 113 8.90 8.64 -16.41
N ILE A 114 8.59 7.52 -15.76
CA ILE A 114 8.90 7.23 -14.37
C ILE A 114 9.68 5.92 -14.32
N ALA A 115 10.83 5.91 -13.68
CA ALA A 115 11.68 4.71 -13.60
C ALA A 115 11.14 3.67 -12.58
N MET A 116 10.58 4.14 -11.46
CA MET A 116 10.03 3.28 -10.40
C MET A 116 8.70 3.84 -9.90
N THR A 117 7.81 2.98 -9.46
CA THR A 117 6.55 3.43 -8.85
C THR A 117 6.14 2.52 -7.71
N TYR A 118 5.67 3.09 -6.60
CA TYR A 118 4.86 2.31 -5.68
C TYR A 118 3.54 1.97 -6.36
N GLY A 119 3.19 0.71 -6.37
CA GLY A 119 2.01 0.22 -7.09
C GLY A 119 1.23 -0.82 -6.30
N TYR A 120 0.05 -1.12 -6.80
CA TYR A 120 -0.75 -2.26 -6.38
C TYR A 120 -0.81 -3.25 -7.54
N THR A 121 -0.90 -4.53 -7.26
CA THR A 121 -1.04 -5.56 -8.30
C THR A 121 -2.19 -5.29 -9.27
N LEU A 122 -3.29 -4.68 -8.78
CA LEU A 122 -4.43 -4.27 -9.60
C LEU A 122 -4.10 -3.21 -10.66
N LEU A 123 -2.97 -2.50 -10.54
CA LEU A 123 -2.54 -1.48 -11.51
C LEU A 123 -1.64 -2.03 -12.62
N ALA A 124 -1.10 -3.23 -12.45
CA ALA A 124 -0.19 -3.83 -13.43
C ALA A 124 -0.81 -3.99 -14.84
N PRO A 125 -2.12 -4.25 -15.00
CA PRO A 125 -2.75 -4.28 -16.33
C PRO A 125 -2.54 -3.02 -17.17
N TYR A 126 -2.40 -1.83 -16.56
CA TYR A 126 -2.20 -0.57 -17.27
C TYR A 126 -0.93 -0.51 -18.12
N PHE A 127 0.08 -1.30 -17.77
CA PHE A 127 1.34 -1.36 -18.54
C PHE A 127 1.66 -2.77 -19.03
N GLU A 128 1.20 -3.82 -18.38
CA GLU A 128 1.43 -5.18 -18.86
C GLU A 128 0.59 -5.55 -20.08
N LEU A 129 -0.62 -4.98 -20.22
CA LEU A 129 -1.52 -5.27 -21.34
C LEU A 129 -1.41 -4.24 -22.48
N ASP A 130 -0.77 -3.12 -22.24
CA ASP A 130 -0.54 -2.11 -23.28
C ASP A 130 0.72 -2.43 -24.08
N LYS A 131 0.53 -2.88 -25.30
CA LYS A 131 1.63 -3.23 -26.24
C LYS A 131 2.53 -2.05 -26.61
N ASN A 132 2.06 -0.82 -26.41
CA ASN A 132 2.83 0.39 -26.67
C ASN A 132 3.60 0.87 -25.43
N SER A 133 3.37 0.26 -24.27
CA SER A 133 4.06 0.63 -23.04
C SER A 133 5.51 0.14 -23.05
N PRO A 134 6.52 1.01 -22.88
CA PRO A 134 7.90 0.58 -22.69
C PRO A 134 8.12 -0.20 -21.38
N ALA A 135 7.17 -0.16 -20.45
CA ALA A 135 7.21 -0.95 -19.21
C ALA A 135 6.72 -2.39 -19.43
N GLN A 136 6.04 -2.68 -20.57
CA GLN A 136 5.59 -4.04 -20.88
C GLN A 136 6.79 -4.99 -21.03
N GLY A 137 6.81 -6.07 -20.24
CA GLY A 137 7.90 -7.04 -20.24
C GLY A 137 9.21 -6.55 -19.60
N ASN A 138 9.28 -5.27 -19.18
CA ASN A 138 10.46 -4.64 -18.59
C ASN A 138 10.24 -4.21 -17.12
N THR A 139 9.15 -4.65 -16.49
CA THR A 139 8.84 -4.33 -15.09
C THR A 139 9.27 -5.45 -14.16
N GLY A 140 10.06 -5.12 -13.13
CA GLY A 140 10.33 -5.99 -11.99
C GLY A 140 9.43 -5.61 -10.80
N TYR A 141 9.13 -6.59 -9.95
CA TYR A 141 8.25 -6.43 -8.79
C TYR A 141 9.02 -6.72 -7.51
N LEU A 142 8.93 -5.82 -6.55
CA LEU A 142 9.63 -5.89 -5.28
C LEU A 142 8.66 -5.58 -4.13
N PRO A 143 8.92 -6.06 -2.89
CA PRO A 143 8.26 -5.53 -1.70
C PRO A 143 8.65 -4.07 -1.49
N HIS A 144 8.01 -3.40 -0.55
CA HIS A 144 8.49 -2.11 -0.05
C HIS A 144 9.91 -2.27 0.55
N PRO A 145 10.75 -1.24 0.43
CA PRO A 145 12.13 -1.31 0.88
C PRO A 145 12.24 -1.33 2.40
N ALA A 146 13.21 -2.05 2.93
CA ALA A 146 13.47 -2.05 4.37
C ALA A 146 14.30 -0.83 4.79
N GLY A 147 13.84 -0.11 5.80
CA GLY A 147 14.65 0.84 6.56
C GLY A 147 15.67 0.12 7.44
N SER A 148 16.62 0.87 8.02
CA SER A 148 17.63 0.31 8.92
C SER A 148 17.00 -0.46 10.08
N GLY A 149 17.37 -1.73 10.23
CA GLY A 149 16.89 -2.61 11.29
C GLY A 149 15.50 -3.22 11.06
N ALA A 150 14.91 -3.02 9.89
CA ALA A 150 13.62 -3.59 9.50
C ALA A 150 13.77 -4.66 8.40
N ASN A 151 12.68 -5.36 8.11
CA ASN A 151 12.56 -6.28 7.00
C ASN A 151 11.71 -5.66 5.88
N PRO A 152 11.91 -6.06 4.61
CA PRO A 152 11.04 -5.66 3.52
C PRO A 152 9.59 -6.10 3.79
N VAL A 153 8.63 -5.24 3.42
CA VAL A 153 7.20 -5.49 3.62
C VAL A 153 6.46 -5.31 2.31
N ALA A 154 5.63 -6.27 1.95
CA ALA A 154 4.65 -6.12 0.90
C ALA A 154 3.25 -6.09 1.55
N PRO A 155 2.68 -4.88 1.74
CA PRO A 155 1.42 -4.74 2.46
C PRO A 155 0.27 -5.39 1.69
N VAL A 156 -0.45 -6.28 2.37
CA VAL A 156 -1.63 -6.94 1.81
C VAL A 156 -2.85 -6.07 2.06
N GLY A 157 -3.55 -5.77 0.99
CA GLY A 157 -4.84 -5.09 1.02
C GLY A 157 -5.80 -5.73 0.02
N GLY A 158 -7.08 -5.43 0.14
CA GLY A 158 -8.06 -5.99 -0.78
C GLY A 158 -9.47 -5.58 -0.43
N TYR A 159 -10.40 -6.12 -1.21
CA TYR A 159 -11.83 -5.96 -0.99
C TYR A 159 -12.38 -7.27 -0.41
N ILE A 160 -13.33 -7.13 0.49
CA ILE A 160 -14.07 -8.24 1.08
C ILE A 160 -15.48 -8.21 0.49
N MET A 161 -15.94 -9.35 0.00
CA MET A 161 -17.34 -9.54 -0.36
C MET A 161 -18.11 -10.06 0.84
N GLY A 162 -19.29 -9.50 1.09
CA GLY A 162 -20.18 -9.91 2.18
C GLY A 162 -21.64 -9.85 1.77
N LEU A 163 -22.48 -10.48 2.56
CA LEU A 163 -23.94 -10.37 2.42
C LEU A 163 -24.44 -9.27 3.35
N PRO A 164 -25.34 -8.39 2.91
CA PRO A 164 -25.94 -7.41 3.78
C PRO A 164 -26.84 -8.11 4.83
N ALA A 165 -26.79 -7.65 6.09
CA ALA A 165 -27.54 -8.24 7.19
C ALA A 165 -29.06 -8.21 6.99
N ASN A 166 -29.56 -7.29 6.17
CA ASN A 166 -30.98 -7.14 5.82
C ASN A 166 -31.39 -7.89 4.55
N LEU A 167 -30.54 -8.79 4.02
CA LEU A 167 -30.90 -9.62 2.88
C LEU A 167 -32.08 -10.53 3.28
N PRO A 168 -33.16 -10.62 2.45
CA PRO A 168 -34.28 -11.56 2.70
C PRO A 168 -33.77 -12.99 2.87
N VAL A 169 -34.28 -13.70 3.87
CA VAL A 169 -33.77 -15.03 4.29
C VAL A 169 -33.85 -16.05 3.15
N ASP A 170 -34.88 -16.00 2.34
CA ASP A 170 -35.07 -16.84 1.15
C ASP A 170 -34.03 -16.63 0.05
N ARG A 171 -33.36 -15.46 0.03
CA ARG A 171 -32.29 -15.11 -0.90
C ARG A 171 -30.89 -15.49 -0.43
N VAL A 172 -30.71 -15.73 0.88
CA VAL A 172 -29.39 -16.02 1.46
C VAL A 172 -28.71 -17.22 0.81
N PRO A 173 -29.39 -18.39 0.57
CA PRO A 173 -28.73 -19.54 -0.03
C PRO A 173 -28.14 -19.24 -1.42
N ALA A 174 -28.91 -18.61 -2.28
CA ALA A 174 -28.44 -18.25 -3.63
C ALA A 174 -27.31 -17.22 -3.61
N ALA A 175 -27.35 -16.27 -2.69
CA ALA A 175 -26.28 -15.28 -2.54
C ALA A 175 -24.97 -15.91 -2.02
N VAL A 176 -25.05 -16.86 -1.10
CA VAL A 176 -23.88 -17.64 -0.62
C VAL A 176 -23.29 -18.45 -1.76
N GLU A 177 -24.15 -19.16 -2.54
CA GLU A 177 -23.70 -19.92 -3.71
C GLU A 177 -22.96 -19.01 -4.73
N ALA A 178 -23.51 -17.85 -5.02
CA ALA A 178 -22.86 -16.88 -5.90
C ALA A 178 -21.47 -16.44 -5.36
N LEU A 179 -21.35 -16.16 -4.06
CA LEU A 179 -20.05 -15.83 -3.45
C LEU A 179 -19.04 -16.98 -3.56
N ILE A 180 -19.48 -18.23 -3.35
CA ILE A 180 -18.64 -19.42 -3.48
C ILE A 180 -18.14 -19.55 -4.93
N VAL A 181 -19.03 -19.38 -5.92
CA VAL A 181 -18.66 -19.43 -7.34
C VAL A 181 -17.65 -18.33 -7.70
N PHE A 182 -17.95 -17.06 -7.37
CA PHE A 182 -17.08 -15.93 -7.71
C PHE A 182 -15.70 -15.99 -7.03
N THR A 183 -15.61 -16.60 -5.86
CA THR A 183 -14.33 -16.74 -5.14
C THR A 183 -13.66 -18.10 -5.39
N SER A 184 -14.23 -18.97 -6.20
CA SER A 184 -13.67 -20.29 -6.50
C SER A 184 -12.31 -20.20 -7.22
N PRO A 185 -11.43 -21.20 -7.10
CA PRO A 185 -10.18 -21.23 -7.85
C PRO A 185 -10.39 -21.10 -9.36
N ALA A 186 -11.43 -21.73 -9.90
CA ALA A 186 -11.77 -21.68 -11.32
C ALA A 186 -12.11 -20.24 -11.77
N ALA A 187 -12.96 -19.54 -11.00
CA ALA A 187 -13.30 -18.14 -11.31
C ALA A 187 -12.07 -17.24 -11.18
N GLN A 188 -11.24 -17.42 -10.16
CA GLN A 188 -10.03 -16.63 -9.97
C GLN A 188 -9.02 -16.84 -11.11
N LYS A 189 -8.84 -18.07 -11.59
CA LYS A 189 -8.02 -18.36 -12.78
C LYS A 189 -8.59 -17.69 -14.04
N LEU A 190 -9.91 -17.71 -14.21
CA LEU A 190 -10.59 -17.03 -15.31
C LEU A 190 -10.38 -15.52 -15.28
N TYR A 191 -10.43 -14.87 -14.09
CA TYR A 191 -10.15 -13.44 -13.97
C TYR A 191 -8.72 -13.11 -14.40
N VAL A 192 -7.73 -13.91 -14.00
CA VAL A 192 -6.33 -13.72 -14.43
C VAL A 192 -6.20 -13.88 -15.94
N GLN A 193 -6.81 -14.89 -16.54
CA GLN A 193 -6.82 -15.10 -17.98
C GLN A 193 -7.46 -13.93 -18.76
N ASN A 194 -8.40 -13.23 -18.11
CA ASN A 194 -9.07 -12.04 -18.67
C ASN A 194 -8.44 -10.71 -18.21
N GLY A 195 -7.18 -10.72 -17.79
CA GLY A 195 -6.38 -9.52 -17.61
C GLY A 195 -6.16 -9.09 -16.15
N SER A 196 -6.78 -9.72 -15.14
CA SER A 196 -6.46 -9.44 -13.75
C SER A 196 -4.99 -9.78 -13.43
N ARG A 197 -4.36 -8.94 -12.62
CA ARG A 197 -3.03 -9.19 -12.04
C ARG A 197 -3.12 -9.34 -10.52
N THR A 198 -4.34 -9.42 -10.01
CA THR A 198 -4.63 -9.66 -8.59
C THR A 198 -5.30 -11.00 -8.42
N ASN A 199 -4.81 -11.79 -7.48
CA ASN A 199 -5.38 -13.07 -7.12
C ASN A 199 -5.19 -13.33 -5.62
N PRO A 200 -6.29 -13.55 -4.86
CA PRO A 200 -6.22 -13.77 -3.41
C PRO A 200 -5.95 -15.23 -3.01
N ARG A 201 -5.78 -16.15 -3.98
CA ARG A 201 -5.59 -17.57 -3.70
C ARG A 201 -4.18 -18.06 -4.09
N TYR A 202 -3.43 -18.54 -3.12
CA TYR A 202 -2.10 -19.14 -3.36
C TYR A 202 -2.16 -20.27 -4.40
N SER A 203 -3.16 -21.15 -4.32
CA SER A 203 -3.34 -22.25 -5.26
C SER A 203 -3.52 -21.82 -6.73
N VAL A 204 -3.99 -20.61 -6.96
CA VAL A 204 -4.10 -20.02 -8.30
C VAL A 204 -2.83 -19.27 -8.67
N GLY A 205 -2.24 -18.52 -7.73
CA GLY A 205 -0.97 -17.82 -7.95
C GLY A 205 0.20 -18.76 -8.26
N SER A 206 0.22 -19.96 -7.69
CA SER A 206 1.23 -20.99 -7.94
C SER A 206 0.96 -21.85 -9.18
N ASP A 207 -0.21 -21.73 -9.82
CA ASP A 207 -0.56 -22.46 -11.04
C ASP A 207 0.41 -22.08 -12.19
N PRO A 208 1.08 -23.05 -12.84
CA PRO A 208 2.03 -22.77 -13.93
C PRO A 208 1.43 -21.98 -15.09
N ASP A 209 0.15 -22.18 -15.41
CA ASP A 209 -0.52 -21.42 -16.48
C ASP A 209 -0.69 -19.95 -16.09
N VAL A 210 -1.00 -19.68 -14.81
CA VAL A 210 -1.13 -18.34 -14.27
C VAL A 210 0.23 -17.63 -14.23
N ARG A 211 1.27 -18.31 -13.79
CA ARG A 211 2.65 -17.75 -13.74
C ARG A 211 3.17 -17.35 -15.12
N ARG A 212 2.78 -18.08 -16.18
CA ARG A 212 3.15 -17.72 -17.57
C ARG A 212 2.46 -16.44 -18.07
N ILE A 213 1.36 -16.02 -17.45
CA ILE A 213 0.62 -14.82 -17.85
C ILE A 213 1.35 -13.54 -17.44
N SER A 214 1.95 -13.53 -16.23
CA SER A 214 2.64 -12.35 -15.70
C SER A 214 3.68 -12.74 -14.65
N PRO A 215 4.87 -12.12 -14.66
CA PRO A 215 5.89 -12.32 -13.64
C PRO A 215 5.48 -11.84 -12.23
N ILE A 216 4.42 -11.04 -12.13
CA ILE A 216 3.91 -10.56 -10.84
C ILE A 216 3.46 -11.71 -9.91
N PHE A 217 2.91 -12.80 -10.48
CA PHE A 217 2.46 -13.95 -9.69
C PHE A 217 3.63 -14.70 -9.06
N GLU A 218 4.73 -14.86 -9.80
CA GLU A 218 5.96 -15.45 -9.25
C GLU A 218 6.58 -14.55 -8.18
N ALA A 219 6.61 -13.23 -8.42
CA ALA A 219 7.13 -12.27 -7.45
C ALA A 219 6.33 -12.27 -6.14
N VAL A 220 4.98 -12.27 -6.22
CA VAL A 220 4.10 -12.32 -5.04
C VAL A 220 4.27 -13.63 -4.28
N ASP A 221 4.38 -14.76 -4.98
CA ASP A 221 4.63 -16.06 -4.37
C ASP A 221 5.98 -16.09 -3.64
N ALA A 222 7.03 -15.55 -4.26
CA ALA A 222 8.34 -15.42 -3.64
C ALA A 222 8.33 -14.51 -2.40
N MET A 223 7.58 -13.41 -2.43
CA MET A 223 7.36 -12.54 -1.25
C MET A 223 6.65 -13.29 -0.13
N SER A 224 5.66 -14.14 -0.47
CA SER A 224 4.97 -14.99 0.51
C SER A 224 5.93 -15.97 1.19
N TRP A 225 6.80 -16.64 0.42
CA TRP A 225 7.79 -17.58 0.95
C TRP A 225 8.84 -16.92 1.86
N ARG A 226 9.11 -15.62 1.64
CA ARG A 226 10.04 -14.84 2.47
C ARG A 226 9.37 -14.13 3.64
N ASP A 227 8.07 -14.41 3.89
CA ASP A 227 7.27 -13.76 4.94
C ASP A 227 7.22 -12.22 4.80
N GLU A 228 7.27 -11.73 3.57
CA GLU A 228 7.20 -10.29 3.26
C GLU A 228 5.76 -9.79 3.09
N LEU A 229 4.78 -10.68 2.82
CA LEU A 229 3.36 -10.31 2.71
C LEU A 229 2.77 -10.08 4.10
N GLN A 230 2.46 -8.82 4.43
CA GLN A 230 2.06 -8.43 5.77
C GLN A 230 0.72 -7.67 5.79
N PHE A 231 -0.11 -7.98 6.79
CA PHE A 231 -1.40 -7.31 7.01
C PHE A 231 -1.31 -6.19 8.04
N TRP A 232 -0.34 -6.24 8.94
CA TRP A 232 -0.22 -5.32 10.06
C TRP A 232 0.00 -3.84 9.70
N PRO A 233 0.50 -3.45 8.50
CA PRO A 233 0.61 -2.03 8.18
C PRO A 233 -0.73 -1.30 8.18
N ARG A 234 -1.84 -2.04 7.99
CA ARG A 234 -3.19 -1.49 7.99
C ARG A 234 -4.09 -2.22 9.00
N PRO A 235 -4.12 -1.76 10.26
CA PRO A 235 -4.84 -2.45 11.32
C PRO A 235 -6.37 -2.42 11.13
N PRO A 236 -7.08 -3.48 11.59
CA PRO A 236 -8.53 -3.62 11.43
C PRO A 236 -9.31 -2.90 12.54
N VAL A 237 -9.15 -1.58 12.65
CA VAL A 237 -9.89 -0.76 13.62
C VAL A 237 -10.81 0.22 12.92
N PRO A 238 -11.98 0.55 13.50
CA PRO A 238 -12.97 1.42 12.86
C PRO A 238 -12.43 2.81 12.52
N GLU A 239 -11.54 3.34 13.35
CA GLU A 239 -10.98 4.69 13.22
C GLU A 239 -9.91 4.81 12.11
N ILE A 240 -9.42 3.70 11.57
CA ILE A 240 -8.26 3.71 10.65
C ILE A 240 -8.45 4.63 9.45
N GLY A 241 -9.67 4.73 8.92
CA GLY A 241 -9.98 5.60 7.79
C GLY A 241 -9.76 7.08 8.12
N GLU A 242 -10.21 7.53 9.29
CA GLU A 242 -10.03 8.90 9.76
C GLU A 242 -8.56 9.18 10.09
N ILE A 243 -7.85 8.22 10.68
CA ILE A 243 -6.42 8.36 10.98
C ILE A 243 -5.59 8.48 9.70
N ILE A 244 -5.88 7.67 8.69
CA ILE A 244 -5.24 7.78 7.37
C ILE A 244 -5.47 9.17 6.77
N GLN A 245 -6.69 9.69 6.87
CA GLN A 245 -7.02 11.04 6.38
C GLN A 245 -6.20 12.11 7.13
N ILE A 246 -6.12 12.03 8.45
CA ILE A 246 -5.35 12.95 9.30
C ILE A 246 -3.87 12.92 8.91
N CYS A 247 -3.27 11.74 8.78
CA CYS A 247 -1.89 11.60 8.34
C CYS A 247 -1.67 12.25 6.97
N GLY A 248 -2.55 11.97 6.01
CA GLY A 248 -2.42 12.54 4.67
C GLY A 248 -2.56 14.07 4.62
N GLU A 249 -3.28 14.68 5.55
CA GLU A 249 -3.38 16.13 5.65
C GLU A 249 -2.12 16.77 6.25
N GLU A 250 -1.63 16.24 7.37
CA GLU A 250 -0.48 16.82 8.06
C GLU A 250 0.83 16.57 7.28
N PHE A 251 1.02 15.37 6.74
CA PHE A 251 2.19 15.08 5.90
C PHE A 251 2.17 15.80 4.55
N HIS A 252 0.99 16.10 4.01
CA HIS A 252 0.92 16.95 2.81
C HIS A 252 1.39 18.39 3.11
N ASN A 253 1.05 18.94 4.28
CA ASN A 253 1.57 20.23 4.71
C ASN A 253 3.10 20.20 4.88
N MET A 254 3.64 19.09 5.40
CA MET A 254 5.09 18.86 5.49
C MET A 254 5.75 18.82 4.11
N LEU A 255 5.23 18.02 3.17
CA LEU A 255 5.78 17.90 1.83
C LEU A 255 5.74 19.22 1.05
N ARG A 256 4.79 20.11 1.36
CA ARG A 256 4.73 21.46 0.84
C ARG A 256 5.68 22.45 1.52
N GLY A 257 6.42 22.01 2.54
CA GLY A 257 7.31 22.89 3.32
C GLY A 257 6.58 23.88 4.24
N ILE A 258 5.28 23.65 4.54
CA ILE A 258 4.50 24.55 5.42
C ILE A 258 4.85 24.31 6.89
N ILE A 259 5.11 23.07 7.26
CA ILE A 259 5.50 22.67 8.62
C ILE A 259 6.66 21.67 8.55
N PRO A 260 7.56 21.63 9.56
CA PRO A 260 8.61 20.62 9.61
C PRO A 260 8.08 19.23 9.96
N PRO A 261 8.88 18.14 9.71
CA PRO A 261 8.47 16.76 10.00
C PRO A 261 7.96 16.52 11.41
N GLN A 262 8.69 17.00 12.42
CA GLN A 262 8.35 16.85 13.83
C GLN A 262 6.98 17.45 14.17
N GLU A 263 6.65 18.60 13.57
CA GLU A 263 5.36 19.25 13.78
C GLU A 263 4.23 18.48 13.09
N ALA A 264 4.47 17.93 11.89
CA ALA A 264 3.51 17.08 11.19
C ALA A 264 3.15 15.83 12.02
N LEU A 265 4.18 15.15 12.55
CA LEU A 265 4.02 13.98 13.42
C LEU A 265 3.24 14.33 14.69
N ARG A 266 3.64 15.38 15.38
CA ARG A 266 2.99 15.83 16.61
C ARG A 266 1.51 16.17 16.39
N ARG A 267 1.18 16.90 15.30
CA ARG A 267 -0.20 17.26 14.98
C ARG A 267 -1.02 16.02 14.60
N ALA A 268 -0.47 15.13 13.78
CA ALA A 268 -1.15 13.89 13.41
C ALA A 268 -1.44 13.04 14.65
N GLN A 269 -0.47 12.88 15.55
CA GLN A 269 -0.65 12.15 16.82
C GLN A 269 -1.74 12.76 17.68
N GLN A 270 -1.71 14.09 17.91
CA GLN A 270 -2.71 14.77 18.73
C GLN A 270 -4.12 14.62 18.16
N ARG A 271 -4.26 14.72 16.84
CA ARG A 271 -5.55 14.52 16.17
C ARG A 271 -6.03 13.06 16.28
N ALA A 272 -5.11 12.09 16.14
CA ALA A 272 -5.41 10.67 16.31
C ALA A 272 -5.87 10.35 17.74
N ASP A 273 -5.17 10.89 18.76
CA ASP A 273 -5.55 10.72 20.16
C ASP A 273 -6.94 11.33 20.45
N ALA A 274 -7.29 12.44 19.79
CA ALA A 274 -8.62 13.05 19.93
C ALA A 274 -9.74 12.19 19.31
N VAL A 275 -9.46 11.48 18.20
CA VAL A 275 -10.40 10.52 17.59
C VAL A 275 -10.70 9.38 18.55
N ILE A 276 -9.66 8.75 19.12
CA ILE A 276 -9.82 7.64 20.08
C ILE A 276 -10.62 8.08 21.30
N LYS A 277 -10.33 9.26 21.88
CA LYS A 277 -11.09 9.77 23.03
C LYS A 277 -12.58 9.90 22.74
N LYS A 278 -12.98 10.39 21.56
CA LYS A 278 -14.40 10.51 21.19
C LYS A 278 -15.08 9.13 21.14
N THR A 279 -14.41 8.12 20.60
CA THR A 279 -15.00 6.81 20.40
C THR A 279 -15.01 5.92 21.66
N GLN A 280 -14.22 6.26 22.69
CA GLN A 280 -14.24 5.59 23.98
C GLN A 280 -15.48 5.95 24.85
N PHE A 281 -16.14 7.05 24.56
CA PHE A 281 -17.29 7.56 25.31
C PHE A 281 -18.65 7.36 24.59
N THR A 282 -18.63 6.76 23.42
CA THR A 282 -19.82 6.33 22.65
C THR A 282 -19.96 4.79 22.68
#